data_edeff9ee14c8989741f69a091d863b79
#
_entry.id   edeff9ee14c8989741f69a091d863b79
#
_cell.length_a   1.000
_cell.length_b   1.000
_cell.length_c   1.000
_cell.angle_alpha   90.00
_cell.angle_beta   90.00
_cell.angle_gamma   90.00
#
_symmetry.space_group_name_H-M   'P 1'
#
loop_
_entity.id
_entity.type
_entity.pdbx_description
1 polymer ?
#
loop_
_entity_poly.entity_id
_entity_poly.type
_entity_poly.pdbx_seq_one_letter_code
_entity_poly.pdbx_strand_id
1 'polypeptide(L)' 'DERGRLKVLLTSWVEHNKQHGEKFRKWAEKTKNVGDNPVYNSILQAAQEMGKANEKLSQLLIELQGADK' A
#
# COMPACT_ATOMS: atom_id res chain seq x y z
N ASP A 1 24.00 8.63 -2.38
CA ASP A 1 24.07 8.50 -0.93
C ASP A 1 22.89 7.69 -0.41
N GLU A 2 22.92 7.33 0.87
CA GLU A 2 21.87 6.49 1.48
C GLU A 2 20.51 7.17 1.48
N ARG A 3 20.50 8.46 1.67
CA ARG A 3 19.26 9.23 1.65
C ARG A 3 18.61 9.21 0.26
N GLY A 4 19.42 9.36 -0.78
CA GLY A 4 18.94 9.26 -2.15
C GLY A 4 18.45 7.87 -2.49
N ARG A 5 19.15 6.84 -2.02
CA ARG A 5 18.74 5.45 -2.18
C ARG A 5 17.42 5.18 -1.49
N LEU A 6 17.24 5.72 -0.28
CA LEU A 6 16.01 5.55 0.47
C LEU A 6 14.82 6.17 -0.26
N LYS A 7 15.01 7.34 -0.85
CA LYS A 7 13.95 7.98 -1.65
C LYS A 7 13.52 7.11 -2.83
N VAL A 8 14.48 6.53 -3.54
CA VAL A 8 14.18 5.64 -4.66
C VAL A 8 13.43 4.40 -4.19
N LEU A 9 13.90 3.79 -3.08
CA LEU A 9 13.25 2.61 -2.52
C LEU A 9 11.82 2.93 -2.06
N LEU A 10 11.62 4.05 -1.37
CA LEU A 10 10.29 4.43 -0.89
C LEU A 10 9.33 4.68 -2.05
N THR A 11 9.79 5.34 -3.11
CA THR A 11 8.97 5.56 -4.29
C THR A 11 8.52 4.23 -4.89
N SER A 12 9.45 3.28 -5.01
CA SER A 12 9.17 1.95 -5.53
C SER A 12 8.20 1.18 -4.62
N TRP A 13 8.43 1.20 -3.30
CA TRP A 13 7.58 0.50 -2.34
C TRP A 13 6.16 1.05 -2.32
N VAL A 14 6.00 2.37 -2.37
CA VAL A 14 4.68 3.01 -2.41
C VAL A 14 3.90 2.55 -3.64
N GLU A 15 4.52 2.55 -4.80
CA GLU A 15 3.88 2.11 -6.04
C GLU A 15 3.56 0.61 -5.99
N HIS A 16 4.49 -0.19 -5.50
CA HIS A 16 4.30 -1.63 -5.37
C HIS A 16 3.14 -1.97 -4.44
N ASN A 17 3.08 -1.30 -3.29
CA ASN A 17 2.00 -1.50 -2.31
C ASN A 17 0.65 -1.10 -2.88
N LYS A 18 0.61 -0.04 -3.68
CA LYS A 18 -0.61 0.38 -4.36
C LYS A 18 -1.12 -0.70 -5.31
N GLN A 19 -0.21 -1.30 -6.09
CA GLN A 19 -0.56 -2.37 -7.02
C GLN A 19 -1.08 -3.59 -6.27
N HIS A 20 -0.45 -3.96 -5.16
CA HIS A 20 -0.92 -5.08 -4.31
C HIS A 20 -2.29 -4.79 -3.73
N GLY A 21 -2.53 -3.56 -3.27
CA GLY A 21 -3.83 -3.18 -2.75
C GLY A 21 -4.95 -3.34 -3.78
N GLU A 22 -4.67 -2.98 -5.02
CA GLU A 22 -5.62 -3.15 -6.12
C GLU A 22 -5.93 -4.64 -6.37
N LYS A 23 -4.91 -5.49 -6.31
CA LYS A 23 -5.08 -6.94 -6.47
C LYS A 23 -5.91 -7.53 -5.34
N PHE A 24 -5.65 -7.11 -4.09
CA PHE A 24 -6.44 -7.55 -2.94
C PHE A 24 -7.91 -7.19 -3.08
N ARG A 25 -8.20 -5.99 -3.57
CA ARG A 25 -9.58 -5.56 -3.79
C ARG A 25 -10.27 -6.40 -4.87
N LYS A 26 -9.56 -6.73 -5.94
CA LYS A 26 -10.09 -7.61 -6.99
C LYS A 26 -10.42 -8.99 -6.45
N TRP A 27 -9.54 -9.56 -5.62
CA TRP A 27 -9.79 -10.85 -4.99
C TRP A 27 -10.94 -10.78 -3.99
N ALA A 28 -11.07 -9.68 -3.25
CA ALA A 28 -12.21 -9.46 -2.36
C ALA A 28 -13.52 -9.54 -3.15
N GLU A 29 -13.59 -8.86 -4.29
CA GLU A 29 -14.79 -8.91 -5.13
C GLU A 29 -15.11 -10.33 -5.59
N LYS A 30 -14.09 -11.10 -5.95
CA LYS A 30 -14.27 -12.50 -6.35
C LYS A 30 -14.84 -13.34 -5.19
N THR A 31 -14.32 -13.17 -3.97
CA THR A 31 -14.80 -13.93 -2.81
C THR A 31 -16.21 -13.52 -2.42
N LYS A 32 -16.56 -12.25 -2.58
CA LYS A 32 -17.91 -11.75 -2.35
C LYS A 32 -18.89 -12.44 -3.30
N ASN A 33 -18.51 -12.57 -4.57
CA ASN A 33 -19.37 -13.17 -5.58
C ASN A 33 -19.65 -14.65 -5.36
N VAL A 34 -18.75 -15.38 -4.66
CA VAL A 34 -18.97 -16.78 -4.32
C VAL A 34 -19.60 -16.93 -2.91
N GLY A 35 -19.95 -15.82 -2.26
CA GLY A 35 -20.66 -15.85 -0.99
C GLY A 35 -19.79 -16.04 0.25
N ASP A 36 -18.47 -15.89 0.13
CA ASP A 36 -17.55 -16.08 1.26
C ASP A 36 -17.33 -14.74 1.98
N ASN A 37 -18.32 -14.31 2.75
CA ASN A 37 -18.29 -13.03 3.45
C ASN A 37 -17.15 -12.89 4.48
N PRO A 38 -16.82 -13.93 5.30
CA PRO A 38 -15.69 -13.79 6.22
C PRO A 38 -14.36 -13.54 5.51
N VAL A 39 -14.10 -14.25 4.39
CA VAL A 39 -12.89 -14.05 3.61
C VAL A 39 -12.90 -12.68 2.94
N TYR A 40 -14.03 -12.28 2.39
CA TYR A 40 -14.20 -10.95 1.81
C TYR A 40 -13.82 -9.86 2.82
N ASN A 41 -14.36 -9.93 4.03
CA ASN A 41 -14.08 -8.94 5.07
C ASN A 41 -12.60 -8.93 5.47
N SER A 42 -11.99 -10.11 5.57
CA SER A 42 -10.56 -10.22 5.93
C SER A 42 -9.66 -9.63 4.85
N ILE A 43 -9.97 -9.87 3.60
CA ILE A 43 -9.19 -9.31 2.49
C ILE A 43 -9.33 -7.78 2.43
N LEU A 44 -10.54 -7.27 2.64
CA LEU A 44 -10.75 -5.83 2.68
C LEU A 44 -9.98 -5.18 3.81
N GLN A 45 -9.97 -5.81 4.97
CA GLN A 45 -9.23 -5.30 6.13
C GLN A 45 -7.73 -5.26 5.81
N ALA A 46 -7.18 -6.30 5.19
CA ALA A 46 -5.78 -6.34 4.79
C ALA A 46 -5.46 -5.21 3.80
N ALA A 47 -6.35 -4.97 2.84
CA ALA A 47 -6.17 -3.89 1.87
C ALA A 47 -6.18 -2.52 2.55
N GLN A 48 -7.05 -2.32 3.53
CA GLN A 48 -7.15 -1.08 4.28
C GLN A 48 -5.87 -0.83 5.10
N GLU A 49 -5.36 -1.87 5.76
CA GLU A 49 -4.13 -1.76 6.54
C GLU A 49 -2.92 -1.47 5.66
N MET A 50 -2.88 -2.10 4.50
CA MET A 50 -1.84 -1.81 3.51
C MET A 50 -1.90 -0.37 3.03
N GLY A 51 -3.11 0.17 2.82
CA GLY A 51 -3.30 1.56 2.45
C GLY A 51 -2.79 2.51 3.53
N LYS A 52 -3.06 2.22 4.80
CA LYS A 52 -2.57 3.03 5.92
C LYS A 52 -1.05 3.01 6.00
N ALA A 53 -0.45 1.82 5.85
CA ALA A 53 1.00 1.70 5.85
C ALA A 53 1.60 2.49 4.69
N ASN A 54 0.96 2.44 3.53
CA ASN A 54 1.44 3.14 2.35
C ASN A 54 1.34 4.66 2.51
N GLU A 55 0.32 5.15 3.21
CA GLU A 55 0.20 6.57 3.54
C GLU A 55 1.38 7.03 4.39
N LYS A 56 1.79 6.21 5.35
CA LYS A 56 2.94 6.53 6.20
C LYS A 56 4.23 6.54 5.40
N LEU A 57 4.40 5.60 4.47
CA LEU A 57 5.57 5.58 3.60
C LEU A 57 5.60 6.81 2.69
N SER A 58 4.46 7.21 2.15
CA SER A 58 4.35 8.40 1.33
C SER A 58 4.70 9.66 2.13
N GLN A 59 4.25 9.73 3.37
CA GLN A 59 4.56 10.84 4.26
C GLN A 59 6.06 10.91 4.55
N LEU A 60 6.67 9.77 4.82
CA LEU A 60 8.11 9.71 5.03
C LEU A 60 8.87 10.19 3.80
N LEU A 61 8.41 9.82 2.61
CA LEU A 61 9.02 10.27 1.36
C LEU A 61 8.94 11.80 1.22
N ILE A 62 7.79 12.38 1.56
CA ILE A 62 7.60 13.84 1.55
C ILE A 62 8.56 14.50 2.54
N GLU A 63 8.69 13.96 3.74
CA GLU A 63 9.62 14.49 4.75
C GLU A 63 11.07 14.46 4.26
N LEU A 64 11.47 13.36 3.63
CA LEU A 64 12.81 13.26 3.08
C LEU A 64 13.06 14.29 1.97
N GLN A 65 12.07 14.51 1.12
CA GLN A 65 12.16 15.51 0.06
C GLN A 65 12.21 16.93 0.62
N GLY A 66 11.41 17.20 1.64
CA GLY A 66 11.39 18.50 2.29
C GLY A 66 12.70 18.84 3.00
N ALA A 67 13.34 17.83 3.57
CA ALA A 67 14.61 18.02 4.29
C ALA A 67 15.78 18.35 3.36
N ASP A 68 15.65 18.16 2.07
CA ASP A 68 16.68 18.46 1.07
C ASP A 68 16.68 19.91 0.61
N LYS A 69 15.77 20.70 1.08
CA LYS A 69 15.66 22.12 0.70
C LYS A 69 16.55 23.02 1.55
#